data_9b5f43f3aa06f2045aa5ddb1cd2dc1d9
#
_entry.id   9b5f43f3aa06f2045aa5ddb1cd2dc1d9
#
_cell.length_a   1.000
_cell.length_b   1.000
_cell.length_c   1.000
_cell.angle_alpha   90.00
_cell.angle_beta   90.00
_cell.angle_gamma   90.00
#
_symmetry.space_group_name_H-M   'P 1'
#
loop_
_entity.id
_entity.type
_entity.pdbx_description
1 polymer ?
#
loop_
_entity_poly.entity_id
_entity_poly.type
_entity_poly.pdbx_seq_one_letter_code
_entity_poly.pdbx_strand_id
1 'polypeptide(L)'
;MKNCVYQFAMSACLFLAACSGGGTKVAKLEVIPLGAAFDNQTELKTSDCFKKIRYVALETTDSCLVDKGASVTILNDWLVVVSGRNCQLFDKETGRFVRTVGHVGEDPEGCSTVHGGWQNPYTDKLSFAGWKGGFVMYGADGRFDRIW
;
A
#
# COMPACT_ATOMS: atom_id res chain seq x y z
N MET A 1 53.75 24.61 -35.35
CA MET A 1 52.90 23.47 -35.77
C MET A 1 52.96 22.26 -34.83
N LYS A 2 54.03 22.06 -34.03
CA LYS A 2 54.11 20.91 -33.09
C LYS A 2 53.17 21.02 -31.88
N ASN A 3 52.87 22.20 -31.38
CA ASN A 3 52.03 22.39 -30.17
C ASN A 3 50.52 22.15 -30.41
N CYS A 4 50.03 22.27 -31.65
CA CYS A 4 48.65 22.07 -32.00
C CYS A 4 48.27 20.58 -32.02
N VAL A 5 49.21 19.70 -32.36
CA VAL A 5 48.99 18.26 -32.41
C VAL A 5 48.89 17.66 -31.00
N TYR A 6 49.65 18.20 -30.04
CA TYR A 6 49.57 17.75 -28.61
C TYR A 6 48.27 18.16 -27.94
N GLN A 7 47.75 19.34 -28.28
CA GLN A 7 46.44 19.77 -27.74
C GLN A 7 45.27 18.91 -28.25
N PHE A 8 45.34 18.51 -29.52
CA PHE A 8 44.32 17.64 -30.13
C PHE A 8 44.42 16.21 -29.59
N ALA A 9 45.59 15.67 -29.35
CA ALA A 9 45.80 14.35 -28.78
C ALA A 9 45.32 14.28 -27.32
N MET A 10 45.55 15.33 -26.51
CA MET A 10 45.12 15.39 -25.13
C MET A 10 43.60 15.56 -24.98
N SER A 11 42.94 16.26 -25.91
CA SER A 11 41.49 16.40 -25.92
C SER A 11 40.78 15.10 -26.32
N ALA A 12 41.36 14.31 -27.23
CA ALA A 12 40.80 13.03 -27.67
C ALA A 12 40.85 11.96 -26.53
N CYS A 13 41.87 11.98 -25.67
CA CYS A 13 41.96 11.04 -24.54
C CYS A 13 40.93 11.32 -23.45
N LEU A 14 40.48 12.55 -23.27
CA LEU A 14 39.46 12.91 -22.26
C LEU A 14 38.05 12.42 -22.64
N PHE A 15 37.74 12.23 -23.92
CA PHE A 15 36.44 11.71 -24.35
C PHE A 15 36.31 10.17 -24.24
N LEU A 16 37.39 9.44 -24.16
CA LEU A 16 37.37 7.98 -24.03
C LEU A 16 37.20 7.49 -22.59
N ALA A 17 37.38 8.36 -21.60
CA ALA A 17 37.21 8.02 -20.20
C ALA A 17 35.74 8.10 -19.69
N ALA A 18 34.82 8.66 -20.50
CA ALA A 18 33.43 8.89 -20.08
C ALA A 18 32.49 7.67 -20.26
N CYS A 19 32.97 6.58 -20.88
CA CYS A 19 32.16 5.39 -21.13
C CYS A 19 32.48 4.20 -20.24
N SER A 20 33.27 4.36 -19.17
CA SER A 20 33.54 3.26 -18.25
C SER A 20 32.80 3.47 -16.95
N GLY A 21 31.64 2.85 -16.81
CA GLY A 21 31.18 2.50 -15.49
C GLY A 21 29.82 2.94 -15.05
N GLY A 22 28.87 2.47 -15.61
CA GLY A 22 27.57 2.31 -14.97
C GLY A 22 27.13 0.86 -15.11
N GLY A 23 27.87 -0.05 -14.54
CA GLY A 23 27.37 -1.41 -14.37
C GLY A 23 26.14 -1.34 -13.47
N THR A 24 24.96 -1.15 -14.05
CA THR A 24 23.69 -1.38 -13.38
C THR A 24 23.79 -2.81 -12.87
N LYS A 25 23.91 -2.98 -11.55
CA LYS A 25 23.73 -4.29 -10.93
C LYS A 25 22.31 -4.71 -11.31
N VAL A 26 22.17 -5.47 -12.39
CA VAL A 26 20.92 -6.13 -12.71
C VAL A 26 20.61 -6.97 -11.49
N ALA A 27 19.58 -6.57 -10.74
CA ALA A 27 19.11 -7.36 -9.62
C ALA A 27 18.84 -8.76 -10.18
N LYS A 28 19.54 -9.76 -9.65
CA LYS A 28 19.35 -11.14 -10.05
C LYS A 28 17.89 -11.48 -9.78
N LEU A 29 17.10 -11.60 -10.84
CA LEU A 29 15.70 -12.03 -10.72
C LEU A 29 15.70 -13.40 -10.06
N GLU A 30 15.10 -13.49 -8.90
CA GLU A 30 14.88 -14.76 -8.21
C GLU A 30 13.80 -15.53 -8.99
N VAL A 31 14.20 -16.63 -9.57
CA VAL A 31 13.28 -17.50 -10.33
C VAL A 31 12.67 -18.48 -9.35
N ILE A 32 11.35 -18.39 -9.17
CA ILE A 32 10.60 -19.36 -8.37
C ILE A 32 10.30 -20.58 -9.24
N PRO A 33 10.85 -21.77 -8.95
CA PRO A 33 10.63 -22.98 -9.73
C PRO A 33 9.25 -23.58 -9.40
N LEU A 34 8.19 -23.01 -9.98
CA LEU A 34 6.79 -23.40 -9.70
C LEU A 34 6.54 -24.92 -9.92
N GLY A 35 7.13 -25.51 -10.94
CA GLY A 35 6.99 -26.95 -11.19
C GLY A 35 7.51 -27.78 -10.02
N ALA A 36 8.74 -27.53 -9.59
CA ALA A 36 9.34 -28.24 -8.45
C ALA A 36 8.58 -27.96 -7.13
N ALA A 37 8.05 -26.76 -6.95
CA ALA A 37 7.24 -26.42 -5.78
C ALA A 37 5.90 -27.17 -5.80
N PHE A 38 5.29 -27.34 -6.96
CA PHE A 38 4.04 -28.09 -7.12
C PHE A 38 4.23 -29.60 -6.84
N ASP A 39 5.32 -30.18 -7.28
CA ASP A 39 5.63 -31.59 -7.06
C ASP A 39 6.03 -31.91 -5.60
N ASN A 40 6.49 -30.92 -4.85
CA ASN A 40 6.91 -31.02 -3.46
C ASN A 40 5.97 -30.29 -2.49
N GLN A 41 4.66 -30.47 -2.66
CA GLN A 41 3.68 -29.89 -1.76
C GLN A 41 3.82 -30.48 -0.35
N THR A 42 3.92 -29.61 0.64
CA THR A 42 3.93 -29.98 2.05
C THR A 42 2.77 -29.32 2.76
N GLU A 43 2.24 -29.98 3.78
CA GLU A 43 1.22 -29.39 4.63
C GLU A 43 1.83 -28.24 5.45
N LEU A 44 1.34 -27.02 5.22
CA LEU A 44 1.81 -25.84 5.92
C LEU A 44 1.04 -25.68 7.24
N LYS A 45 1.74 -25.71 8.35
CA LYS A 45 1.15 -25.47 9.66
C LYS A 45 1.14 -23.96 9.95
N THR A 46 0.11 -23.51 10.64
CA THR A 46 0.00 -22.11 11.07
C THR A 46 1.22 -21.64 11.87
N SER A 47 1.83 -22.54 12.67
CA SER A 47 3.06 -22.28 13.44
C SER A 47 4.28 -22.00 12.57
N ASP A 48 4.30 -22.43 11.31
CA ASP A 48 5.43 -22.24 10.41
C ASP A 48 5.45 -20.81 9.86
N CYS A 49 4.27 -20.16 9.79
CA CYS A 49 4.11 -18.82 9.28
C CYS A 49 3.95 -17.75 10.37
N PHE A 50 3.36 -18.12 11.51
CA PHE A 50 2.97 -17.16 12.54
C PHE A 50 3.55 -17.52 13.91
N LYS A 51 4.21 -16.56 14.54
CA LYS A 51 4.75 -16.72 15.90
C LYS A 51 3.69 -16.59 16.99
N LYS A 52 2.62 -15.82 16.71
CA LYS A 52 1.56 -15.52 17.67
C LYS A 52 0.26 -15.21 16.93
N ILE A 53 -0.84 -15.71 17.47
CA ILE A 53 -2.20 -15.36 17.07
C ILE A 53 -2.83 -14.59 18.22
N ARG A 54 -3.53 -13.50 17.90
CA ARG A 54 -4.29 -12.72 18.86
C ARG A 54 -5.69 -12.50 18.31
N TYR A 55 -6.68 -12.62 19.15
CA TYR A 55 -8.06 -12.30 18.85
C TYR A 55 -8.38 -10.93 19.44
N VAL A 56 -8.98 -10.06 18.62
CA VAL A 56 -9.47 -8.75 19.03
C VAL A 56 -10.97 -8.75 18.82
N ALA A 57 -11.74 -8.67 19.92
CA ALA A 57 -13.19 -8.53 19.83
C ALA A 57 -13.54 -7.10 19.46
N LEU A 58 -14.24 -6.91 18.34
CA LEU A 58 -14.69 -5.59 17.93
C LEU A 58 -15.91 -5.16 18.74
N GLU A 59 -15.95 -3.90 19.14
CA GLU A 59 -17.11 -3.28 19.75
C GLU A 59 -18.33 -3.42 18.83
N THR A 60 -19.46 -3.83 19.39
CA THR A 60 -20.69 -4.05 18.64
C THR A 60 -21.82 -3.24 19.27
N THR A 61 -22.19 -2.16 18.59
CA THR A 61 -23.31 -1.28 18.95
C THR A 61 -24.08 -0.92 17.68
N ASP A 62 -25.23 -0.29 17.80
CA ASP A 62 -26.01 0.16 16.63
C ASP A 62 -25.21 1.08 15.69
N SER A 63 -24.18 1.76 16.21
CA SER A 63 -23.30 2.66 15.45
C SER A 63 -22.14 1.97 14.75
N CYS A 64 -21.82 0.73 15.09
CA CYS A 64 -20.64 0.02 14.59
C CYS A 64 -20.91 -1.47 14.33
N LEU A 65 -22.06 -1.77 13.76
CA LEU A 65 -22.37 -3.13 13.30
C LEU A 65 -21.49 -3.50 12.12
N VAL A 66 -20.97 -4.72 12.16
CA VAL A 66 -20.15 -5.31 11.11
C VAL A 66 -20.92 -6.46 10.47
N ASP A 67 -21.17 -6.37 9.17
CA ASP A 67 -21.91 -7.36 8.40
C ASP A 67 -21.05 -8.59 8.08
N LYS A 68 -21.72 -9.68 7.75
CA LYS A 68 -21.06 -10.88 7.24
C LYS A 68 -20.32 -10.57 5.91
N GLY A 69 -19.06 -10.93 5.85
CA GLY A 69 -18.22 -10.69 4.67
C GLY A 69 -17.48 -9.35 4.69
N ALA A 70 -17.42 -8.71 5.85
CA ALA A 70 -16.57 -7.53 6.03
C ALA A 70 -15.10 -7.85 5.70
N SER A 71 -14.42 -6.88 5.10
CA SER A 71 -12.97 -6.92 4.90
C SER A 71 -12.28 -6.10 5.98
N VAL A 72 -11.13 -6.59 6.44
CA VAL A 72 -10.34 -5.93 7.50
C VAL A 72 -8.93 -5.68 6.99
N THR A 73 -8.46 -4.46 7.16
CA THR A 73 -7.08 -4.05 6.86
C THR A 73 -6.49 -3.36 8.08
N ILE A 74 -5.20 -3.56 8.33
CA ILE A 74 -4.49 -2.87 9.43
C ILE A 74 -3.84 -1.61 8.87
N LEU A 75 -4.14 -0.47 9.48
CA LEU A 75 -3.54 0.82 9.19
C LEU A 75 -2.98 1.40 10.49
N ASN A 76 -1.67 1.34 10.67
CA ASN A 76 -0.99 1.78 11.89
C ASN A 76 -1.63 1.18 13.17
N ASP A 77 -2.30 2.01 13.97
CA ASP A 77 -2.96 1.61 15.20
C ASP A 77 -4.45 1.29 15.02
N TRP A 78 -4.93 1.27 13.79
CA TRP A 78 -6.32 1.05 13.46
C TRP A 78 -6.58 -0.26 12.72
N LEU A 79 -7.72 -0.86 13.00
CA LEU A 79 -8.36 -1.83 12.13
C LEU A 79 -9.38 -1.08 11.27
N VAL A 80 -9.16 -1.08 9.97
CA VAL A 80 -10.07 -0.52 8.97
C VAL A 80 -11.01 -1.64 8.54
N VAL A 81 -12.26 -1.54 8.91
CA VAL A 81 -13.29 -2.55 8.63
C VAL A 81 -14.25 -1.98 7.60
N VAL A 82 -14.30 -2.59 6.42
CA VAL A 82 -15.27 -2.24 5.37
C VAL A 82 -16.38 -3.28 5.38
N SER A 83 -17.59 -2.83 5.64
CA SER A 83 -18.77 -3.65 5.78
C SER A 83 -19.98 -2.98 5.14
N GLY A 84 -20.58 -3.61 4.13
CA GLY A 84 -21.67 -3.02 3.38
C GLY A 84 -21.29 -1.69 2.73
N ARG A 85 -21.93 -0.59 3.12
CA ARG A 85 -21.63 0.78 2.65
C ARG A 85 -20.79 1.59 3.63
N ASN A 86 -20.29 0.97 4.68
CA ASN A 86 -19.59 1.62 5.76
C ASN A 86 -18.12 1.22 5.76
N CYS A 87 -17.26 2.19 6.03
CA CYS A 87 -15.87 1.97 6.40
C CYS A 87 -15.68 2.49 7.83
N GLN A 88 -15.28 1.62 8.72
CA GLN A 88 -15.21 1.88 10.16
C GLN A 88 -13.80 1.69 10.67
N LEU A 89 -13.35 2.56 11.56
CA LEU A 89 -12.09 2.43 12.27
C LEU A 89 -12.33 1.89 13.68
N PHE A 90 -11.53 0.89 14.03
CA PHE A 90 -11.45 0.37 15.38
C PHE A 90 -10.01 0.44 15.86
N ASP A 91 -9.82 0.65 17.14
CA ASP A 91 -8.52 0.55 17.79
C ASP A 91 -7.98 -0.89 17.69
N LYS A 92 -6.77 -1.03 17.19
CA LYS A 92 -6.16 -2.34 16.88
C LYS A 92 -5.91 -3.18 18.14
N GLU A 93 -5.67 -2.54 19.28
CA GLU A 93 -5.34 -3.25 20.51
C GLU A 93 -6.58 -3.64 21.30
N THR A 94 -7.56 -2.76 21.35
CA THR A 94 -8.75 -2.92 22.21
C THR A 94 -9.99 -3.36 21.45
N GLY A 95 -10.05 -3.17 20.13
CA GLY A 95 -11.22 -3.39 19.29
C GLY A 95 -12.33 -2.36 19.49
N ARG A 96 -12.07 -1.26 20.22
CA ARG A 96 -13.06 -0.20 20.43
C ARG A 96 -13.32 0.57 19.15
N PHE A 97 -14.59 0.88 18.91
CA PHE A 97 -14.99 1.72 17.79
C PHE A 97 -14.45 3.14 17.96
N VAL A 98 -13.88 3.69 16.89
CA VAL A 98 -13.33 5.04 16.85
C VAL A 98 -14.24 5.96 16.06
N ARG A 99 -14.50 5.63 14.80
CA ARG A 99 -15.40 6.38 13.92
C ARG A 99 -15.67 5.68 12.59
N THR A 100 -16.67 6.17 11.89
CA THR A 100 -16.87 5.87 10.48
C THR A 100 -16.01 6.81 9.64
N VAL A 101 -15.41 6.29 8.54
CA VAL A 101 -14.56 7.01 7.60
C VAL A 101 -15.24 7.05 6.26
N GLY A 102 -15.45 8.26 5.74
CA GLY A 102 -16.10 8.45 4.47
C GLY A 102 -17.56 7.99 4.47
N HIS A 103 -18.22 8.28 3.40
CA HIS A 103 -19.57 7.82 3.15
C HIS A 103 -19.82 7.71 1.64
N VAL A 104 -20.73 6.85 1.26
CA VAL A 104 -21.18 6.75 -0.13
C VAL A 104 -22.19 7.86 -0.40
N GLY A 105 -21.81 8.86 -1.17
CA GLY A 105 -22.64 10.03 -1.47
C GLY A 105 -22.04 10.89 -2.59
N GLU A 106 -22.87 11.70 -3.24
CA GLU A 106 -22.47 12.59 -4.36
C GLU A 106 -21.99 13.96 -3.91
N ASP A 107 -22.00 14.22 -2.61
CA ASP A 107 -21.48 15.47 -2.02
C ASP A 107 -19.94 15.55 -2.14
N PRO A 108 -19.34 16.74 -1.88
CA PRO A 108 -17.90 16.93 -2.08
C PRO A 108 -16.98 16.00 -1.26
N GLU A 109 -17.47 15.51 -0.14
CA GLU A 109 -16.72 14.58 0.73
C GLU A 109 -17.12 13.12 0.52
N GLY A 110 -18.13 12.86 -0.32
CA GLY A 110 -18.65 11.53 -0.58
C GLY A 110 -17.82 10.76 -1.61
N CYS A 111 -17.79 9.45 -1.47
CA CYS A 111 -17.18 8.53 -2.41
C CYS A 111 -18.22 7.68 -3.15
N SER A 112 -17.84 7.11 -4.29
CA SER A 112 -18.74 6.23 -5.04
C SER A 112 -18.88 4.86 -4.39
N THR A 113 -17.85 4.42 -3.69
CA THR A 113 -17.85 3.17 -2.94
C THR A 113 -16.77 3.23 -1.86
N VAL A 114 -17.03 2.57 -0.75
CA VAL A 114 -16.02 2.33 0.29
C VAL A 114 -15.31 0.98 0.09
N HIS A 115 -15.82 0.13 -0.80
CA HIS A 115 -15.17 -1.12 -1.16
C HIS A 115 -13.97 -0.85 -2.07
N GLY A 116 -12.88 -1.59 -1.86
CA GLY A 116 -11.65 -1.39 -2.60
C GLY A 116 -10.92 -0.10 -2.22
N GLY A 117 -11.20 0.45 -1.06
CA GLY A 117 -10.43 1.55 -0.49
C GLY A 117 -8.95 1.19 -0.44
N TRP A 118 -8.11 2.13 -0.86
CA TRP A 118 -6.68 1.95 -0.91
C TRP A 118 -6.00 2.76 0.19
N GLN A 119 -5.15 2.07 0.93
CA GLN A 119 -4.26 2.70 1.90
C GLN A 119 -2.95 3.10 1.23
N ASN A 120 -2.58 4.37 1.36
CA ASN A 120 -1.25 4.81 0.97
C ASN A 120 -0.27 4.57 2.14
N PRO A 121 0.67 3.64 2.02
CA PRO A 121 1.57 3.29 3.12
C PRO A 121 2.57 4.42 3.47
N TYR A 122 2.72 5.41 2.59
CA TYR A 122 3.66 6.53 2.79
C TYR A 122 3.01 7.76 3.43
N THR A 123 1.68 7.88 3.36
CA THR A 123 0.97 9.07 3.83
C THR A 123 -0.07 8.77 4.89
N ASP A 124 -0.22 7.51 5.29
CA ASP A 124 -1.23 7.04 6.26
C ASP A 124 -2.66 7.46 5.92
N LYS A 125 -2.94 7.65 4.61
CA LYS A 125 -4.24 8.08 4.13
C LYS A 125 -5.03 6.94 3.54
N LEU A 126 -6.34 7.00 3.76
CA LEU A 126 -7.31 6.15 3.10
C LEU A 126 -7.84 6.86 1.85
N SER A 127 -7.90 6.16 0.74
CA SER A 127 -8.38 6.69 -0.52
C SER A 127 -9.52 5.82 -1.06
N PHE A 128 -10.61 6.43 -1.44
CA PHE A 128 -11.77 5.77 -2.03
C PHE A 128 -12.06 6.37 -3.41
N ALA A 129 -12.67 5.59 -4.29
CA ALA A 129 -13.05 6.09 -5.62
C ALA A 129 -14.12 7.18 -5.52
N GLY A 130 -13.88 8.31 -6.17
CA GLY A 130 -14.84 9.41 -6.26
C GLY A 130 -15.87 9.20 -7.39
N TRP A 131 -17.01 9.90 -7.30
CA TRP A 131 -18.09 9.82 -8.31
C TRP A 131 -17.69 10.41 -9.67
N LYS A 132 -16.90 11.46 -9.68
CA LYS A 132 -16.47 12.18 -10.89
C LYS A 132 -15.11 11.71 -11.43
N GLY A 133 -14.68 10.55 -10.99
CA GLY A 133 -13.30 10.09 -11.17
C GLY A 133 -12.40 10.63 -10.05
N GLY A 134 -11.13 10.19 -10.05
CA GLY A 134 -10.19 10.55 -8.99
C GLY A 134 -10.46 9.81 -7.68
N PHE A 135 -9.85 10.31 -6.62
CA PHE A 135 -9.92 9.70 -5.29
C PHE A 135 -10.30 10.71 -4.24
N VAL A 136 -11.20 10.31 -3.35
CA VAL A 136 -11.52 11.03 -2.12
C VAL A 136 -10.62 10.50 -1.03
N MET A 137 -9.88 11.38 -0.36
CA MET A 137 -8.87 11.01 0.62
C MET A 137 -9.26 11.43 2.02
N TYR A 138 -9.00 10.53 2.97
CA TYR A 138 -9.22 10.74 4.40
C TYR A 138 -7.92 10.49 5.15
N GLY A 139 -7.67 11.25 6.20
CA GLY A 139 -6.55 11.03 7.10
C GLY A 139 -6.68 9.71 7.88
N ALA A 140 -5.61 9.30 8.55
CA ALA A 140 -5.61 8.15 9.43
C ALA A 140 -6.59 8.31 10.62
N ASP A 141 -6.93 9.55 10.95
CA ASP A 141 -7.95 9.89 11.93
C ASP A 141 -9.40 9.82 11.39
N GLY A 142 -9.55 9.45 10.11
CA GLY A 142 -10.84 9.32 9.42
C GLY A 142 -11.50 10.63 9.01
N ARG A 143 -10.81 11.76 9.10
CA ARG A 143 -11.32 13.04 8.62
C ARG A 143 -11.03 13.23 7.14
N PHE A 144 -11.97 13.88 6.43
CA PHE A 144 -11.76 14.28 5.06
C PHE A 144 -10.49 15.14 4.91
N ASP A 145 -9.68 14.84 3.92
CA ASP A 145 -8.45 15.58 3.61
C ASP A 145 -8.59 16.34 2.30
N ARG A 146 -8.83 15.64 1.20
CA ARG A 146 -8.94 16.26 -0.14
C ARG A 146 -9.52 15.32 -1.18
N ILE A 147 -9.80 15.87 -2.35
CA ILE A 147 -10.05 15.13 -3.60
C ILE A 147 -8.80 15.21 -4.47
N TRP A 148 -8.49 14.09 -5.14
CA TRP A 148 -7.35 13.96 -6.08
C TRP A 148 -7.82 13.63 -7.46
#